data_2c86a1d13a9682ac628018571390ef84
#
_entry.id   2c86a1d13a9682ac628018571390ef84
#
_cell.length_a   1.000
_cell.length_b   1.000
_cell.length_c   1.000
_cell.angle_alpha   90.00
_cell.angle_beta   90.00
_cell.angle_gamma   90.00
#
_symmetry.space_group_name_H-M   'P 1'
#
loop_
_entity.id
_entity.type
_entity.pdbx_description
1 polymer ?
#
loop_
_entity_poly.entity_id
_entity_poly.type
_entity_poly.pdbx_seq_one_letter_code
_entity_poly.pdbx_strand_id
1 'polypeptide(L)'
;MNELTKQLQEIMVPKAALIAYEYQEGHYASGSHYLELRPINKKGRMEAGIPVTYEFMDSLVESYSDGNRRIPHGWLPPNMLWCDTRRGHESYVWYNPPGKRRMFFKNDLNIGDGMFHVPGVIYIIKNERMDIFAYKGKKPDGRTPLYLAPFFNVTGGSVCLGNSTLEKPESLDFHTLLEYWEKRFWLSEFSHLGGGKNPTRNNLVLVTERMREPVSYTHLRAHETELHLV
;
A
#
# COMPACT_ATOMS: atom_id res chain seq x y z
N MET A 1 -5.77 -41.97 0.37
CA MET A 1 -4.53 -41.24 0.75
C MET A 1 -3.76 -41.02 -0.53
N ASN A 2 -3.39 -39.78 -0.82
CA ASN A 2 -2.79 -39.43 -2.13
C ASN A 2 -1.36 -40.01 -2.21
N GLU A 3 -0.90 -40.44 -3.39
CA GLU A 3 0.43 -41.01 -3.64
C GLU A 3 1.56 -40.13 -3.07
N LEU A 4 1.42 -38.81 -3.25
CA LEU A 4 2.35 -37.81 -2.71
C LEU A 4 2.45 -37.86 -1.17
N THR A 5 1.33 -38.09 -0.47
CA THR A 5 1.30 -38.19 1.00
C THR A 5 2.02 -39.44 1.49
N LYS A 6 1.95 -40.56 0.73
CA LYS A 6 2.68 -41.78 1.06
C LYS A 6 4.18 -41.62 0.88
N GLN A 7 4.60 -41.01 -0.24
CA GLN A 7 6.03 -40.76 -0.50
C GLN A 7 6.65 -39.80 0.54
N LEU A 8 5.92 -38.78 1.00
CA LEU A 8 6.38 -37.90 2.08
C LEU A 8 6.52 -38.62 3.41
N GLN A 9 5.64 -39.57 3.74
CA GLN A 9 5.71 -40.35 4.97
C GLN A 9 6.89 -41.32 5.05
N GLU A 10 7.47 -41.68 3.91
CA GLU A 10 8.68 -42.53 3.86
C GLU A 10 9.95 -41.80 4.29
N ILE A 11 10.00 -40.48 4.14
CA ILE A 11 11.19 -39.65 4.41
C ILE A 11 10.98 -38.62 5.52
N MET A 12 9.75 -38.28 5.88
CA MET A 12 9.43 -37.24 6.87
C MET A 12 8.52 -37.77 7.96
N VAL A 13 8.87 -37.47 9.20
CA VAL A 13 8.06 -37.81 10.38
C VAL A 13 7.37 -36.54 10.86
N PRO A 14 6.04 -36.53 11.01
CA PRO A 14 5.33 -35.35 11.52
C PRO A 14 5.78 -35.04 12.96
N LYS A 15 6.11 -33.78 13.20
CA LYS A 15 6.60 -33.29 14.51
C LYS A 15 5.54 -32.50 15.26
N ALA A 16 4.65 -31.82 14.57
CA ALA A 16 3.60 -31.01 15.15
C ALA A 16 2.43 -30.84 14.19
N ALA A 17 1.26 -30.49 14.73
CA ALA A 17 0.09 -30.04 14.00
C ALA A 17 -0.27 -28.62 14.43
N LEU A 18 -0.59 -27.75 13.48
CA LEU A 18 -1.15 -26.43 13.74
C LEU A 18 -2.65 -26.50 13.54
N ILE A 19 -3.42 -26.14 14.56
CA ILE A 19 -4.88 -26.15 14.52
C ILE A 19 -5.37 -24.71 14.62
N ALA A 20 -6.18 -24.31 13.65
CA ALA A 20 -6.87 -23.04 13.67
C ALA A 20 -8.29 -23.22 14.19
N TYR A 21 -8.66 -22.40 15.15
CA TYR A 21 -10.02 -22.32 15.67
C TYR A 21 -10.66 -21.02 15.21
N GLU A 22 -11.91 -21.10 14.81
CA GLU A 22 -12.73 -19.95 14.43
C GLU A 22 -13.87 -19.81 15.44
N TYR A 23 -14.25 -18.60 15.79
CA TYR A 23 -15.40 -18.37 16.66
C TYR A 23 -16.70 -18.75 15.94
N GLN A 24 -17.58 -19.45 16.64
CA GLN A 24 -18.92 -19.73 16.13
C GLN A 24 -19.73 -18.42 16.00
N GLU A 25 -20.65 -18.37 15.04
CA GLU A 25 -21.53 -17.23 14.83
C GLU A 25 -22.19 -16.75 16.13
N GLY A 26 -22.10 -15.45 16.43
CA GLY A 26 -22.70 -14.83 17.62
C GLY A 26 -21.72 -14.46 18.73
N HIS A 27 -20.45 -14.82 18.65
CA HIS A 27 -19.41 -14.38 19.58
C HIS A 27 -18.53 -13.31 18.95
N TYR A 28 -18.18 -12.29 19.75
CA TYR A 28 -17.47 -11.08 19.34
C TYR A 28 -16.18 -11.36 18.55
N ALA A 29 -16.05 -10.69 17.43
CA ALA A 29 -14.93 -10.64 16.49
C ALA A 29 -14.99 -11.63 15.32
N SER A 30 -15.81 -11.33 14.33
CA SER A 30 -15.68 -11.94 13.00
C SER A 30 -14.26 -11.72 12.43
N GLY A 31 -13.55 -12.82 12.17
CA GLY A 31 -12.23 -12.80 11.52
C GLY A 31 -11.03 -13.00 12.43
N SER A 32 -11.19 -13.19 13.74
CA SER A 32 -10.09 -13.59 14.62
C SER A 32 -10.02 -15.11 14.74
N HIS A 33 -8.85 -15.66 14.42
CA HIS A 33 -8.55 -17.07 14.59
C HIS A 33 -7.66 -17.28 15.82
N TYR A 34 -7.94 -18.32 16.60
CA TYR A 34 -7.01 -18.81 17.61
C TYR A 34 -6.20 -19.96 17.03
N LEU A 35 -4.87 -19.89 17.17
CA LEU A 35 -3.95 -20.89 16.67
C LEU A 35 -3.35 -21.68 17.84
N GLU A 36 -3.37 -22.99 17.74
CA GLU A 36 -2.82 -23.93 18.71
C GLU A 36 -1.80 -24.83 18.02
N LEU A 37 -0.61 -24.95 18.60
CA LEU A 37 0.42 -25.90 18.18
C LEU A 37 0.31 -27.17 19.03
N ARG A 38 0.13 -28.33 18.39
CA ARG A 38 0.12 -29.64 19.05
C ARG A 38 1.35 -30.46 18.68
N PRO A 39 2.29 -30.66 19.58
CA PRO A 39 3.42 -31.56 19.35
C PRO A 39 2.93 -32.98 19.06
N ILE A 40 3.66 -33.68 18.20
CA ILE A 40 3.40 -35.08 17.88
C ILE A 40 4.53 -35.91 18.47
N ASN A 41 4.19 -36.83 19.37
CA ASN A 41 5.14 -37.68 20.04
C ASN A 41 5.72 -38.79 19.13
N LYS A 42 6.71 -39.54 19.62
CA LYS A 42 7.35 -40.63 18.87
C LYS A 42 6.38 -41.76 18.45
N LYS A 43 5.20 -41.85 19.07
CA LYS A 43 4.12 -42.83 18.75
C LYS A 43 3.12 -42.26 17.72
N GLY A 44 3.38 -41.08 17.13
CA GLY A 44 2.48 -40.46 16.18
C GLY A 44 1.19 -39.86 16.76
N ARG A 45 1.12 -39.65 18.09
CA ARG A 45 -0.06 -39.08 18.77
C ARG A 45 0.16 -37.63 19.08
N MET A 46 -0.84 -36.77 18.85
CA MET A 46 -0.84 -35.38 19.27
C MET A 46 -0.83 -35.28 20.79
N GLU A 47 -0.03 -34.39 21.32
CA GLU A 47 0.04 -34.01 22.72
C GLU A 47 -0.87 -32.81 23.02
N ALA A 48 -0.87 -32.34 24.29
CA ALA A 48 -1.61 -31.13 24.66
C ALA A 48 -1.19 -29.94 23.82
N GLY A 49 -2.15 -29.12 23.40
CA GLY A 49 -1.92 -27.92 22.63
C GLY A 49 -1.27 -26.82 23.45
N ILE A 50 -0.40 -26.08 22.83
CA ILE A 50 0.21 -24.86 23.36
C ILE A 50 -0.12 -23.67 22.46
N PRO A 51 -0.25 -22.44 22.99
CA PRO A 51 -0.43 -21.25 22.18
C PRO A 51 0.72 -21.09 21.18
N VAL A 52 0.39 -20.67 19.97
CA VAL A 52 1.40 -20.34 18.95
C VAL A 52 2.04 -19.01 19.30
N THR A 53 3.36 -18.97 19.37
CA THR A 53 4.11 -17.73 19.59
C THR A 53 4.41 -17.03 18.26
N TYR A 54 4.67 -15.72 18.32
CA TYR A 54 5.12 -14.97 17.14
C TYR A 54 6.41 -15.53 16.56
N GLU A 55 7.37 -15.91 17.41
CA GLU A 55 8.64 -16.48 16.98
C GLU A 55 8.45 -17.81 16.23
N PHE A 56 7.49 -18.64 16.65
CA PHE A 56 7.16 -19.86 15.93
C PHE A 56 6.57 -19.54 14.57
N MET A 57 5.65 -18.58 14.48
CA MET A 57 5.05 -18.18 13.21
C MET A 57 6.10 -17.58 12.26
N ASP A 58 6.98 -16.74 12.75
CA ASP A 58 8.06 -16.16 11.96
C ASP A 58 8.99 -17.27 11.43
N SER A 59 9.40 -18.21 12.28
CA SER A 59 10.23 -19.35 11.87
C SER A 59 9.52 -20.27 10.87
N LEU A 60 8.21 -20.46 11.03
CA LEU A 60 7.40 -21.23 10.10
C LEU A 60 7.33 -20.55 8.74
N VAL A 61 7.03 -19.25 8.72
CA VAL A 61 6.99 -18.42 7.52
C VAL A 61 8.36 -18.40 6.83
N GLU A 62 9.45 -18.24 7.58
CA GLU A 62 10.81 -18.30 7.05
C GLU A 62 11.16 -19.67 6.45
N SER A 63 10.69 -20.77 7.06
CA SER A 63 10.96 -22.14 6.58
C SER A 63 10.15 -22.49 5.33
N TYR A 64 8.95 -21.91 5.19
CA TYR A 64 8.07 -22.13 4.04
C TYR A 64 8.19 -21.08 2.94
N SER A 65 8.65 -19.89 3.26
CA SER A 65 9.09 -18.96 2.21
C SER A 65 10.44 -19.47 1.71
N ASP A 66 10.49 -20.01 0.47
CA ASP A 66 11.75 -20.38 -0.19
C ASP A 66 12.78 -19.28 0.02
N GLY A 67 13.72 -19.53 0.91
CA GLY A 67 14.79 -18.69 1.32
C GLY A 67 14.65 -17.20 0.94
N ASN A 68 14.12 -16.41 1.86
CA ASN A 68 14.19 -14.94 1.74
C ASN A 68 13.59 -14.36 0.46
N ARG A 69 12.28 -14.53 0.25
CA ARG A 69 11.58 -14.01 -0.92
C ARG A 69 11.33 -12.50 -0.83
N ARG A 70 12.39 -11.76 -0.54
CA ARG A 70 12.40 -10.34 -0.84
C ARG A 70 12.63 -10.17 -2.33
N ILE A 71 11.81 -9.33 -2.94
CA ILE A 71 12.02 -8.96 -4.33
C ILE A 71 13.20 -7.99 -4.37
N PRO A 72 14.26 -8.29 -5.14
CA PRO A 72 15.37 -7.35 -5.27
C PRO A 72 14.90 -6.13 -6.08
N HIS A 73 14.97 -4.94 -5.48
CA HIS A 73 14.53 -3.68 -6.08
C HIS A 73 15.70 -2.76 -6.45
N GLY A 74 16.93 -3.26 -6.35
CA GLY A 74 18.12 -2.45 -6.61
C GLY A 74 18.37 -1.37 -5.56
N TRP A 75 18.92 -0.24 -5.99
CA TRP A 75 19.27 0.87 -5.12
C TRP A 75 18.04 1.58 -4.55
N LEU A 76 18.10 1.89 -3.25
CA LEU A 76 17.04 2.63 -2.58
C LEU A 76 17.03 4.09 -3.05
N PRO A 77 15.92 4.61 -3.61
CA PRO A 77 15.83 5.98 -4.04
C PRO A 77 15.93 6.97 -2.87
N PRO A 78 16.53 8.16 -3.05
CA PRO A 78 16.72 9.14 -1.98
C PRO A 78 15.41 9.74 -1.46
N ASN A 79 14.33 9.60 -2.20
CA ASN A 79 12.98 10.04 -1.84
C ASN A 79 12.10 8.90 -1.29
N MET A 80 12.64 7.70 -1.08
CA MET A 80 11.94 6.62 -0.38
C MET A 80 11.90 6.93 1.11
N LEU A 81 10.70 6.81 1.71
CA LEU A 81 10.48 6.98 3.14
C LEU A 81 10.42 5.63 3.86
N TRP A 82 9.80 4.65 3.20
CA TRP A 82 9.65 3.31 3.76
C TRP A 82 9.35 2.29 2.65
N CYS A 83 9.72 1.03 2.86
CA CYS A 83 9.34 -0.06 1.97
C CYS A 83 9.29 -1.41 2.68
N ASP A 84 8.37 -2.26 2.24
CA ASP A 84 8.36 -3.69 2.49
C ASP A 84 8.49 -4.40 1.13
N THR A 85 9.54 -5.19 0.99
CA THR A 85 9.85 -5.89 -0.27
C THR A 85 9.55 -7.38 -0.22
N ARG A 86 8.92 -7.86 0.86
CA ARG A 86 8.51 -9.26 0.98
C ARG A 86 7.45 -9.57 -0.07
N ARG A 87 7.63 -10.67 -0.79
CA ARG A 87 6.70 -11.10 -1.84
C ARG A 87 5.29 -11.32 -1.25
N GLY A 88 4.28 -10.70 -1.86
CA GLY A 88 2.89 -10.73 -1.42
C GLY A 88 2.54 -9.75 -0.30
N HIS A 89 3.53 -8.98 0.19
CA HIS A 89 3.35 -7.92 1.19
C HIS A 89 3.95 -6.59 0.74
N GLU A 90 4.26 -6.49 -0.56
CA GLU A 90 4.94 -5.34 -1.11
C GLU A 90 4.19 -4.04 -0.78
N SER A 91 4.91 -3.13 -0.17
CA SER A 91 4.41 -1.79 0.15
C SER A 91 5.52 -0.77 0.03
N TYR A 92 5.19 0.40 -0.45
CA TYR A 92 6.17 1.43 -0.75
C TYR A 92 5.62 2.78 -0.33
N VAL A 93 6.45 3.59 0.33
CA VAL A 93 6.12 4.98 0.67
C VAL A 93 7.26 5.86 0.19
N TRP A 94 6.95 6.80 -0.69
CA TRP A 94 7.92 7.76 -1.18
C TRP A 94 7.29 9.13 -1.36
N TYR A 95 8.11 10.14 -1.62
CA TYR A 95 7.62 11.48 -1.83
C TYR A 95 8.20 12.11 -3.09
N ASN A 96 7.46 13.06 -3.66
CA ASN A 96 7.97 14.02 -4.61
C ASN A 96 7.85 15.43 -4.04
N PRO A 97 8.90 16.27 -4.16
CA PRO A 97 8.82 17.66 -3.74
C PRO A 97 7.81 18.43 -4.59
N PRO A 98 7.38 19.62 -4.13
CA PRO A 98 6.57 20.52 -4.94
C PRO A 98 7.21 20.75 -6.31
N GLY A 99 6.41 20.73 -7.35
CA GLY A 99 6.94 20.86 -8.72
C GLY A 99 5.85 21.03 -9.75
N LYS A 100 6.24 20.89 -11.03
CA LYS A 100 5.30 20.93 -12.15
C LYS A 100 4.97 19.51 -12.60
N ARG A 101 3.68 19.24 -12.86
CA ARG A 101 3.19 18.00 -13.43
C ARG A 101 2.24 18.27 -14.58
N ARG A 102 2.32 17.46 -15.63
CA ARG A 102 1.31 17.45 -16.68
C ARG A 102 0.08 16.73 -16.16
N MET A 103 -1.09 17.33 -16.37
CA MET A 103 -2.38 16.78 -15.94
C MET A 103 -3.36 16.84 -17.08
N PHE A 104 -4.22 15.83 -17.16
CA PHE A 104 -5.26 15.66 -18.18
C PHE A 104 -6.63 15.62 -17.51
N PHE A 105 -7.60 16.33 -18.04
CA PHE A 105 -8.90 16.47 -17.42
C PHE A 105 -10.03 16.10 -18.38
N LYS A 106 -11.04 15.42 -17.83
CA LYS A 106 -12.26 15.18 -18.56
C LYS A 106 -12.94 16.51 -18.89
N ASN A 107 -13.48 16.61 -20.11
CA ASN A 107 -14.11 17.83 -20.61
C ASN A 107 -15.19 18.42 -19.68
N ASP A 108 -15.94 17.56 -18.97
CA ASP A 108 -17.00 17.94 -18.04
C ASP A 108 -16.50 18.80 -16.86
N LEU A 109 -15.20 18.77 -16.56
CA LEU A 109 -14.62 19.59 -15.50
C LEU A 109 -14.32 21.03 -15.93
N ASN A 110 -14.38 21.31 -17.24
CA ASN A 110 -14.03 22.62 -17.84
C ASN A 110 -12.62 23.12 -17.43
N ILE A 111 -11.68 22.19 -17.21
CA ILE A 111 -10.29 22.47 -16.94
C ILE A 111 -9.50 21.99 -18.15
N GLY A 112 -8.74 22.88 -18.79
CA GLY A 112 -7.91 22.47 -19.92
C GLY A 112 -6.65 21.73 -19.45
N ASP A 113 -6.21 20.74 -20.23
CA ASP A 113 -4.97 20.02 -20.04
C ASP A 113 -3.76 20.95 -19.99
N GLY A 114 -2.71 20.56 -19.30
CA GLY A 114 -1.51 21.41 -19.25
C GLY A 114 -0.54 21.05 -18.14
N MET A 115 0.36 22.00 -17.86
CA MET A 115 1.31 21.92 -16.76
C MET A 115 0.79 22.68 -15.56
N PHE A 116 0.82 22.01 -14.40
CA PHE A 116 0.30 22.54 -13.14
C PHE A 116 1.37 22.50 -12.05
N HIS A 117 1.40 23.55 -11.23
CA HIS A 117 2.22 23.57 -10.02
C HIS A 117 1.52 22.77 -8.94
N VAL A 118 2.10 21.65 -8.54
CA VAL A 118 1.54 20.77 -7.52
C VAL A 118 2.29 20.86 -6.19
N PRO A 119 1.64 20.64 -5.05
CA PRO A 119 2.31 20.56 -3.75
C PRO A 119 3.27 19.37 -3.70
N GLY A 120 4.03 19.26 -2.61
CA GLY A 120 4.71 18.01 -2.29
C GLY A 120 3.69 16.88 -2.13
N VAL A 121 3.99 15.72 -2.67
CA VAL A 121 3.10 14.55 -2.66
C VAL A 121 3.82 13.38 -2.02
N ILE A 122 3.15 12.71 -1.08
CA ILE A 122 3.53 11.40 -0.56
C ILE A 122 2.63 10.36 -1.23
N TYR A 123 3.25 9.33 -1.75
CA TYR A 123 2.60 8.17 -2.35
C TYR A 123 2.74 6.98 -1.42
N ILE A 124 1.67 6.22 -1.27
CA ILE A 124 1.63 4.99 -0.49
C ILE A 124 1.05 3.90 -1.38
N ILE A 125 1.82 2.85 -1.62
CA ILE A 125 1.36 1.66 -2.32
C ILE A 125 1.27 0.52 -1.31
N LYS A 126 0.12 -0.11 -1.24
CA LYS A 126 -0.10 -1.32 -0.45
C LYS A 126 -1.14 -2.19 -1.14
N ASN A 127 -0.85 -3.48 -1.33
CA ASN A 127 -1.77 -4.43 -1.97
C ASN A 127 -2.32 -3.91 -3.32
N GLU A 128 -1.45 -3.36 -4.16
CA GLU A 128 -1.77 -2.77 -5.47
C GLU A 128 -2.76 -1.59 -5.43
N ARG A 129 -2.99 -1.01 -4.26
CA ARG A 129 -3.75 0.22 -4.09
C ARG A 129 -2.80 1.38 -3.89
N MET A 130 -3.21 2.53 -4.38
CA MET A 130 -2.47 3.78 -4.22
C MET A 130 -3.24 4.75 -3.34
N ASP A 131 -2.58 5.24 -2.31
CA ASP A 131 -3.03 6.41 -1.56
C ASP A 131 -2.05 7.55 -1.76
N ILE A 132 -2.55 8.78 -1.77
CA ILE A 132 -1.73 9.98 -1.91
C ILE A 132 -2.15 11.05 -0.91
N PHE A 133 -1.15 11.76 -0.40
CA PHE A 133 -1.33 12.91 0.49
C PHE A 133 -0.45 14.07 0.05
N ALA A 134 -0.91 15.29 0.31
CA ALA A 134 -0.10 16.47 0.09
C ALA A 134 0.66 16.83 1.37
N TYR A 135 1.83 17.46 1.20
CA TYR A 135 2.59 18.03 2.30
C TYR A 135 3.20 19.38 1.91
N LYS A 136 3.61 20.16 2.91
CA LYS A 136 4.28 21.45 2.73
C LYS A 136 5.78 21.32 2.96
N GLY A 137 6.58 22.03 2.17
CA GLY A 137 8.04 22.02 2.28
C GLY A 137 8.70 21.22 1.16
N LYS A 138 10.01 21.11 1.20
CA LYS A 138 10.81 20.45 0.15
C LYS A 138 10.94 18.94 0.41
N LYS A 139 11.12 18.54 1.67
CA LYS A 139 11.31 17.16 2.09
C LYS A 139 10.47 16.91 3.34
N PRO A 140 9.64 15.85 3.37
CA PRO A 140 8.90 15.48 4.56
C PRO A 140 9.80 14.73 5.55
N ASP A 141 9.40 14.74 6.80
CA ASP A 141 9.94 13.94 7.90
C ASP A 141 8.82 13.32 8.73
N GLY A 142 9.14 12.56 9.77
CA GLY A 142 8.17 11.85 10.61
C GLY A 142 7.19 12.76 11.39
N ARG A 143 7.37 14.10 11.36
CA ARG A 143 6.48 15.09 12.01
C ARG A 143 5.76 15.97 10.99
N THR A 144 6.00 15.77 9.72
CA THR A 144 5.42 16.59 8.66
C THR A 144 3.91 16.40 8.60
N PRO A 145 3.09 17.43 8.78
CA PRO A 145 1.64 17.32 8.66
C PRO A 145 1.24 16.92 7.24
N LEU A 146 0.34 15.95 7.15
CA LEU A 146 -0.24 15.50 5.89
C LEU A 146 -1.58 16.18 5.65
N TYR A 147 -1.90 16.42 4.40
CA TYR A 147 -3.12 17.05 3.94
C TYR A 147 -3.76 16.20 2.86
N LEU A 148 -5.08 16.29 2.71
CA LEU A 148 -5.73 15.73 1.53
C LEU A 148 -5.09 16.33 0.27
N ALA A 149 -4.73 15.47 -0.65
CA ALA A 149 -4.16 15.89 -1.93
C ALA A 149 -5.22 16.62 -2.76
N PRO A 150 -4.93 17.82 -3.29
CA PRO A 150 -5.91 18.64 -4.00
C PRO A 150 -6.09 18.18 -5.46
N PHE A 151 -6.47 16.92 -5.64
CA PHE A 151 -6.62 16.30 -6.95
C PHE A 151 -7.98 15.64 -7.10
N PHE A 152 -8.48 15.60 -8.33
CA PHE A 152 -9.60 14.76 -8.72
C PHE A 152 -9.20 13.27 -8.67
N ASN A 153 -10.13 12.37 -8.76
CA ASN A 153 -9.96 10.92 -8.65
C ASN A 153 -9.39 10.45 -7.29
N VAL A 154 -9.44 11.28 -6.25
CA VAL A 154 -8.93 10.96 -4.90
C VAL A 154 -10.02 11.12 -3.87
N THR A 155 -10.20 10.09 -3.03
CA THR A 155 -11.20 10.08 -1.96
C THR A 155 -10.53 9.75 -0.63
N GLY A 156 -10.41 10.74 0.27
CA GLY A 156 -9.81 10.49 1.60
C GLY A 156 -8.34 10.02 1.56
N GLY A 157 -7.64 10.28 0.46
CA GLY A 157 -6.29 9.78 0.17
C GLY A 157 -6.28 8.69 -0.90
N SER A 158 -7.28 7.83 -0.96
CA SER A 158 -7.33 6.71 -1.89
C SER A 158 -7.57 7.16 -3.33
N VAL A 159 -6.75 6.66 -4.25
CA VAL A 159 -6.75 7.03 -5.66
C VAL A 159 -7.62 6.07 -6.45
N CYS A 160 -8.55 6.62 -7.24
CA CYS A 160 -9.24 5.87 -8.29
C CYS A 160 -8.36 5.86 -9.55
N LEU A 161 -7.63 4.77 -9.75
CA LEU A 161 -6.71 4.63 -10.90
C LEU A 161 -7.42 4.31 -12.22
N GLY A 162 -8.74 4.08 -12.20
CA GLY A 162 -9.50 3.69 -13.37
C GLY A 162 -8.96 2.41 -14.04
N ASN A 163 -9.36 2.21 -15.30
CA ASN A 163 -8.86 1.11 -16.13
C ASN A 163 -7.61 1.57 -16.92
N SER A 164 -6.51 1.84 -16.21
CA SER A 164 -5.26 2.19 -16.89
C SER A 164 -4.74 1.00 -17.68
N THR A 165 -4.43 1.21 -18.96
CA THR A 165 -3.82 0.23 -19.87
C THR A 165 -2.31 0.11 -19.68
N LEU A 166 -1.71 0.85 -18.75
CA LEU A 166 -0.29 0.74 -18.45
C LEU A 166 0.02 -0.63 -17.85
N GLU A 167 0.80 -1.40 -18.56
CA GLU A 167 1.29 -2.69 -18.09
C GLU A 167 2.29 -2.51 -16.96
N LYS A 168 2.20 -3.37 -15.95
CA LYS A 168 3.18 -3.40 -14.87
C LYS A 168 4.54 -3.82 -15.42
N PRO A 169 5.63 -3.12 -15.10
CA PRO A 169 6.93 -3.44 -15.62
C PRO A 169 7.39 -4.84 -15.17
N GLU A 170 8.08 -5.56 -16.04
CA GLU A 170 8.72 -6.84 -15.70
C GLU A 170 9.84 -6.64 -14.65
N SER A 171 10.63 -5.58 -14.82
CA SER A 171 11.63 -5.17 -13.83
C SER A 171 10.95 -4.52 -12.63
N LEU A 172 11.22 -5.05 -11.45
CA LEU A 172 10.72 -4.53 -10.17
C LEU A 172 11.77 -3.68 -9.44
N ASP A 173 12.76 -3.14 -10.15
CA ASP A 173 13.65 -2.15 -9.52
C ASP A 173 12.86 -0.90 -9.08
N PHE A 174 13.33 -0.25 -8.01
CA PHE A 174 12.60 0.87 -7.42
C PHE A 174 12.33 2.00 -8.40
N HIS A 175 13.31 2.33 -9.26
CA HIS A 175 13.16 3.42 -10.20
C HIS A 175 11.99 3.17 -11.16
N THR A 176 11.99 2.02 -11.81
CA THR A 176 10.95 1.61 -12.76
C THR A 176 9.59 1.46 -12.09
N LEU A 177 9.57 0.90 -10.86
CA LEU A 177 8.35 0.66 -10.13
C LEU A 177 7.69 1.97 -9.64
N LEU A 178 8.46 2.89 -9.07
CA LEU A 178 7.93 4.19 -8.64
C LEU A 178 7.47 5.02 -9.85
N GLU A 179 8.23 5.02 -10.93
CA GLU A 179 7.85 5.69 -12.17
C GLU A 179 6.54 5.13 -12.75
N TYR A 180 6.35 3.80 -12.72
CA TYR A 180 5.11 3.16 -13.14
C TYR A 180 3.90 3.66 -12.34
N TRP A 181 3.99 3.71 -11.01
CA TRP A 181 2.91 4.18 -10.16
C TRP A 181 2.62 5.66 -10.35
N GLU A 182 3.67 6.49 -10.49
CA GLU A 182 3.52 7.92 -10.78
C GLU A 182 2.84 8.14 -12.14
N LYS A 183 3.25 7.41 -13.17
CA LYS A 183 2.62 7.48 -14.49
C LYS A 183 1.14 7.07 -14.45
N ARG A 184 0.81 6.01 -13.72
CA ARG A 184 -0.60 5.60 -13.55
C ARG A 184 -1.47 6.69 -12.95
N PHE A 185 -0.94 7.50 -12.07
CA PHE A 185 -1.66 8.61 -11.47
C PHE A 185 -1.65 9.87 -12.37
N TRP A 186 -0.47 10.35 -12.75
CA TRP A 186 -0.34 11.63 -13.44
C TRP A 186 -0.78 11.61 -14.91
N LEU A 187 -0.71 10.47 -15.58
CA LEU A 187 -1.18 10.30 -16.96
C LEU A 187 -2.62 9.81 -17.05
N SER A 188 -3.29 9.57 -15.91
CA SER A 188 -4.73 9.29 -15.91
C SER A 188 -5.52 10.56 -16.23
N GLU A 189 -6.71 10.38 -16.82
CA GLU A 189 -7.65 11.47 -16.98
C GLU A 189 -8.34 11.77 -15.64
N PHE A 190 -8.15 12.96 -15.10
CA PHE A 190 -8.85 13.43 -13.91
C PHE A 190 -10.31 13.75 -14.26
N SER A 191 -11.25 13.04 -13.67
CA SER A 191 -12.62 13.03 -14.16
C SER A 191 -13.70 13.36 -13.13
N HIS A 192 -13.43 13.13 -11.83
CA HIS A 192 -14.49 13.28 -10.81
C HIS A 192 -13.94 13.68 -9.44
N LEU A 193 -14.79 14.33 -8.65
CA LEU A 193 -14.53 14.60 -7.25
C LEU A 193 -14.84 13.34 -6.44
N GLY A 194 -13.79 12.74 -5.86
CA GLY A 194 -13.92 11.51 -5.10
C GLY A 194 -14.81 11.69 -3.86
N GLY A 195 -15.78 10.78 -3.67
CA GLY A 195 -16.61 10.70 -2.47
C GLY A 195 -17.46 11.94 -2.14
N GLY A 196 -17.61 12.87 -3.08
CA GLY A 196 -18.40 14.10 -2.90
C GLY A 196 -17.85 15.10 -1.89
N LYS A 197 -16.69 14.83 -1.27
CA LYS A 197 -16.03 15.74 -0.32
C LYS A 197 -14.89 16.49 -1.00
N ASN A 198 -15.00 17.83 -1.00
CA ASN A 198 -13.93 18.67 -1.51
C ASN A 198 -12.66 18.59 -0.62
N PRO A 199 -11.49 18.19 -1.14
CA PRO A 199 -10.26 18.11 -0.37
C PRO A 199 -9.65 19.47 -0.05
N THR A 200 -10.20 20.55 -0.60
CA THR A 200 -9.71 21.91 -0.42
C THR A 200 -10.76 22.81 0.25
N ARG A 201 -10.33 23.95 0.81
CA ARG A 201 -11.27 24.95 1.40
C ARG A 201 -12.15 25.60 0.33
N ASN A 202 -11.62 25.79 -0.87
CA ASN A 202 -12.31 26.36 -2.01
C ASN A 202 -12.74 25.25 -2.98
N ASN A 203 -13.55 25.60 -3.98
CA ASN A 203 -13.92 24.69 -5.04
C ASN A 203 -12.66 24.12 -5.74
N LEU A 204 -12.60 22.79 -5.91
CA LEU A 204 -11.42 22.11 -6.44
C LEU A 204 -11.10 22.52 -7.89
N VAL A 205 -12.09 22.81 -8.72
CA VAL A 205 -11.89 23.32 -10.09
C VAL A 205 -11.10 24.62 -10.03
N LEU A 206 -11.56 25.59 -9.23
CA LEU A 206 -10.90 26.88 -9.09
C LEU A 206 -9.49 26.76 -8.50
N VAL A 207 -9.29 25.83 -7.56
CA VAL A 207 -7.96 25.56 -7.01
C VAL A 207 -7.05 24.98 -8.07
N THR A 208 -7.54 24.04 -8.87
CA THR A 208 -6.77 23.41 -9.95
C THR A 208 -6.39 24.42 -11.03
N GLU A 209 -7.33 25.25 -11.47
CA GLU A 209 -7.01 26.32 -12.45
C GLU A 209 -5.94 27.28 -11.93
N ARG A 210 -5.99 27.64 -10.66
CA ARG A 210 -4.94 28.48 -10.02
C ARG A 210 -3.59 27.79 -9.90
N MET A 211 -3.53 26.47 -9.95
CA MET A 211 -2.26 25.73 -9.98
C MET A 211 -1.44 25.96 -11.27
N ARG A 212 -2.01 26.55 -12.30
CA ARG A 212 -1.27 27.01 -13.49
C ARG A 212 -0.40 28.23 -13.21
N GLU A 213 -0.71 28.98 -12.14
CA GLU A 213 0.04 30.17 -11.72
C GLU A 213 0.93 29.82 -10.50
N PRO A 214 1.98 30.61 -10.17
CA PRO A 214 2.76 30.41 -8.95
C PRO A 214 1.86 30.57 -7.73
N VAL A 215 1.58 29.47 -7.02
CA VAL A 215 0.51 29.36 -6.01
C VAL A 215 1.03 29.40 -4.59
N SER A 216 0.33 30.15 -3.74
CA SER A 216 0.33 29.98 -2.29
C SER A 216 -0.47 28.72 -1.90
N TYR A 217 0.14 27.78 -1.15
CA TYR A 217 -0.51 26.52 -0.69
C TYR A 217 -1.48 26.71 0.49
N THR A 218 -2.07 27.91 0.62
CA THR A 218 -2.91 28.26 1.79
C THR A 218 -4.29 27.57 1.83
N HIS A 219 -4.67 26.86 0.76
CA HIS A 219 -5.99 26.22 0.63
C HIS A 219 -6.01 24.71 0.90
N LEU A 220 -4.87 24.12 1.32
CA LEU A 220 -4.88 22.72 1.75
C LEU A 220 -5.63 22.59 3.05
N ARG A 221 -6.54 21.60 3.16
CA ARG A 221 -7.17 21.21 4.43
C ARG A 221 -6.26 20.24 5.15
N ALA A 222 -6.04 20.47 6.45
CA ALA A 222 -5.41 19.47 7.29
C ALA A 222 -6.29 18.22 7.33
N HIS A 223 -5.68 17.06 7.15
CA HIS A 223 -6.31 15.78 7.44
C HIS A 223 -5.97 15.45 8.89
N GLU A 224 -7.00 15.37 9.77
CA GLU A 224 -6.83 14.98 11.18
C GLU A 224 -6.62 13.45 11.30
N THR A 225 -5.73 12.89 10.54
CA THR A 225 -5.28 11.52 10.72
C THR A 225 -3.80 11.56 11.07
N GLU A 226 -3.49 11.21 12.32
CA GLU A 226 -2.15 10.82 12.70
C GLU A 226 -1.79 9.54 11.93
N LEU A 227 -1.28 9.70 10.72
CA LEU A 227 -0.57 8.62 10.05
C LEU A 227 0.80 8.53 10.72
N HIS A 228 0.89 7.69 11.72
CA HIS A 228 2.18 7.23 12.21
C HIS A 228 2.83 6.45 11.08
N LEU A 229 3.83 7.06 10.44
CA LEU A 229 4.78 6.36 9.59
C LEU A 229 5.65 5.50 10.54
N VAL A 230 5.27 4.23 10.71
CA VAL A 230 6.08 3.21 11.41
C VAL A 230 6.91 2.49 10.40
#